data_9865b9162c6d3c94d5d7080a8be4c1b3
#
_entry.id   9865b9162c6d3c94d5d7080a8be4c1b3
#
_cell.length_a   1.000
_cell.length_b   1.000
_cell.length_c   1.000
_cell.angle_alpha   90.00
_cell.angle_beta   90.00
_cell.angle_gamma   90.00
#
_symmetry.space_group_name_H-M   'P 1'
#
loop_
_entity.id
_entity.type
_entity.pdbx_description
1 polymer ?
#
loop_
_entity_poly.entity_id
_entity_poly.type
_entity_poly.pdbx_seq_one_letter_code
_entity_poly.pdbx_strand_id
1 'polypeptide(L)'
;VHCGMCNASCPTYQLTGDELEGPRGRIYLIKGILETGETSDVARTHLDQCLVCRSCEASCPSGVKYGELLELTKPHIESSNPSPLRLRIKRYFIVQIVPSKVLFSMFFSVGRLLKPLLSSNLKTLIPERVSLRVLSRVSHKRKALLLSTCAQSVVRPSIDTAAIKIFDRL
;
A
#
# COMPACT_ATOMS: atom_id res chain seq x y z
N VAL A 1 27.56 -4.02 -4.92
CA VAL A 1 27.77 -2.95 -5.91
C VAL A 1 26.67 -1.91 -5.76
N HIS A 2 27.01 -0.68 -5.43
CA HIS A 2 26.05 0.43 -5.23
C HIS A 2 25.84 1.21 -6.54
N CYS A 3 25.42 0.54 -7.63
CA CYS A 3 25.29 1.17 -8.96
C CYS A 3 24.14 2.19 -9.07
N GLY A 4 23.14 2.12 -8.18
CA GLY A 4 22.01 3.06 -8.16
C GLY A 4 20.91 2.85 -9.21
N MET A 5 20.98 1.81 -10.05
CA MET A 5 19.93 1.53 -11.06
C MET A 5 18.53 1.35 -10.44
N CYS A 6 18.47 0.87 -9.21
CA CYS A 6 17.22 0.72 -8.45
C CYS A 6 16.53 2.05 -8.10
N ASN A 7 17.27 3.17 -8.05
CA ASN A 7 16.69 4.48 -7.74
C ASN A 7 15.74 4.95 -8.84
N ALA A 8 16.07 4.67 -10.11
CA ALA A 8 15.23 5.05 -11.25
C ALA A 8 13.83 4.38 -11.23
N SER A 9 13.70 3.21 -10.60
CA SER A 9 12.43 2.49 -10.49
C SER A 9 11.68 2.77 -9.18
N CYS A 10 12.27 3.54 -8.26
CA CYS A 10 11.68 3.80 -6.95
C CYS A 10 10.77 5.04 -6.97
N PRO A 11 9.44 4.88 -6.72
CA PRO A 11 8.52 6.01 -6.76
C PRO A 11 8.78 7.05 -5.66
N THR A 12 9.22 6.64 -4.46
CA THR A 12 9.56 7.60 -3.39
C THR A 12 10.79 8.42 -3.72
N TYR A 13 11.81 7.80 -4.30
CA TYR A 13 12.98 8.53 -4.78
C TYR A 13 12.64 9.52 -5.91
N GLN A 14 11.81 9.10 -6.86
CA GLN A 14 11.39 9.98 -7.97
C GLN A 14 10.61 11.21 -7.50
N LEU A 15 9.87 11.11 -6.40
CA LEU A 15 9.11 12.22 -5.84
C LEU A 15 9.95 13.19 -5.02
N THR A 16 10.93 12.68 -4.27
CA THR A 16 11.68 13.50 -3.30
C THR A 16 13.06 13.89 -3.78
N GLY A 17 13.69 13.10 -4.65
CA GLY A 17 15.10 13.22 -5.01
C GLY A 17 16.08 12.90 -3.88
N ASP A 18 15.57 12.50 -2.71
CA ASP A 18 16.37 12.17 -1.54
C ASP A 18 16.91 10.74 -1.63
N GLU A 19 18.23 10.59 -1.47
CA GLU A 19 18.90 9.29 -1.53
C GLU A 19 18.41 8.34 -0.42
N LEU A 20 18.06 8.86 0.76
CA LEU A 20 17.54 8.07 1.86
C LEU A 20 16.11 7.54 1.60
N GLU A 21 15.38 8.16 0.67
CA GLU A 21 14.09 7.68 0.18
C GLU A 21 14.25 6.66 -0.97
N GLY A 22 15.46 6.46 -1.45
CA GLY A 22 15.82 5.46 -2.45
C GLY A 22 16.16 4.10 -1.86
N PRO A 23 16.11 3.02 -2.69
CA PRO A 23 16.45 1.68 -2.22
C PRO A 23 17.90 1.55 -1.75
N ARG A 24 18.83 2.24 -2.44
CA ARG A 24 20.26 2.24 -2.10
C ARG A 24 20.51 2.84 -0.72
N GLY A 25 19.95 4.01 -0.44
CA GLY A 25 20.06 4.67 0.86
C GLY A 25 19.41 3.85 1.97
N ARG A 26 18.23 3.28 1.71
CA ARG A 26 17.55 2.39 2.66
C ARG A 26 18.34 1.13 2.97
N ILE A 27 19.01 0.51 2.00
CA ILE A 27 19.90 -0.64 2.24
C ILE A 27 21.08 -0.22 3.14
N TYR A 28 21.59 0.99 2.96
CA TYR A 28 22.65 1.51 3.81
C TYR A 28 22.16 1.71 5.26
N LEU A 29 20.94 2.22 5.45
CA LEU A 29 20.32 2.34 6.77
C LEU A 29 20.10 0.97 7.41
N ILE A 30 19.60 0.00 6.64
CA ILE A 30 19.41 -1.40 7.11
C ILE A 30 20.76 -1.99 7.56
N LYS A 31 21.79 -1.82 6.76
CA LYS A 31 23.14 -2.27 7.12
C LYS A 31 23.57 -1.68 8.47
N GLY A 32 23.43 -0.37 8.65
CA GLY A 32 23.76 0.29 9.92
C GLY A 32 22.99 -0.28 11.11
N ILE A 33 21.67 -0.52 10.97
CA ILE A 33 20.85 -1.11 12.01
C ILE A 33 21.32 -2.52 12.38
N LEU A 34 21.64 -3.35 11.39
CA LEU A 34 22.11 -4.73 11.63
C LEU A 34 23.49 -4.79 12.25
N GLU A 35 24.38 -3.83 11.96
CA GLU A 35 25.73 -3.76 12.52
C GLU A 35 25.73 -3.19 13.95
N THR A 36 24.90 -2.20 14.25
CA THR A 36 24.88 -1.53 15.57
C THR A 36 23.82 -2.07 16.51
N GLY A 37 22.77 -2.71 16.00
CA GLY A 37 21.58 -3.10 16.77
C GLY A 37 20.66 -1.93 17.13
N GLU A 38 21.02 -0.69 16.76
CA GLU A 38 20.27 0.52 17.11
C GLU A 38 19.57 1.11 15.88
N THR A 39 18.37 1.62 16.08
CA THR A 39 17.60 2.30 15.05
C THR A 39 17.42 3.76 15.41
N SER A 40 17.99 4.67 14.62
CA SER A 40 17.73 6.11 14.74
C SER A 40 16.32 6.46 14.24
N ASP A 41 15.77 7.60 14.72
CA ASP A 41 14.47 8.12 14.24
C ASP A 41 14.48 8.42 12.74
N VAL A 42 15.62 8.87 12.23
CA VAL A 42 15.82 9.14 10.80
C VAL A 42 15.72 7.83 10.00
N ALA A 43 16.48 6.81 10.39
CA ALA A 43 16.44 5.50 9.73
C ALA A 43 15.03 4.91 9.74
N ARG A 44 14.35 4.96 10.90
CA ARG A 44 12.97 4.51 11.02
C ARG A 44 12.04 5.24 10.06
N THR A 45 12.11 6.58 10.01
CA THR A 45 11.23 7.38 9.16
C THR A 45 11.37 7.00 7.69
N HIS A 46 12.59 6.91 7.17
CA HIS A 46 12.82 6.56 5.77
C HIS A 46 12.45 5.11 5.44
N LEU A 47 12.64 4.17 6.36
CA LEU A 47 12.21 2.78 6.16
C LEU A 47 10.69 2.61 6.23
N ASP A 48 10.00 3.36 7.10
CA ASP A 48 8.54 3.35 7.20
C ASP A 48 7.85 3.98 5.98
N GLN A 49 8.50 4.89 5.26
CA GLN A 49 7.99 5.51 4.03
C GLN A 49 8.13 4.60 2.79
N CYS A 50 8.78 3.46 2.91
CA CYS A 50 8.88 2.50 1.82
C CYS A 50 7.51 1.87 1.50
N LEU A 51 7.12 1.91 0.22
CA LEU A 51 5.88 1.31 -0.27
C LEU A 51 5.92 -0.22 -0.39
N VAL A 52 7.07 -0.84 -0.17
CA VAL A 52 7.31 -2.29 -0.30
C VAL A 52 6.86 -2.83 -1.67
N CYS A 53 6.90 -2.02 -2.71
CA CYS A 53 6.45 -2.38 -4.06
C CYS A 53 7.41 -3.32 -4.81
N ARG A 54 8.64 -3.53 -4.29
CA ARG A 54 9.71 -4.39 -4.84
C ARG A 54 10.16 -4.07 -6.28
N SER A 55 9.78 -2.91 -6.85
CA SER A 55 10.26 -2.49 -8.19
C SER A 55 11.78 -2.41 -8.27
N CYS A 56 12.43 -2.07 -7.15
CA CYS A 56 13.89 -2.03 -7.05
C CYS A 56 14.56 -3.40 -7.21
N GLU A 57 13.89 -4.49 -6.83
CA GLU A 57 14.40 -5.86 -7.01
C GLU A 57 14.43 -6.23 -8.50
N ALA A 58 13.35 -5.92 -9.21
CA ALA A 58 13.25 -6.19 -10.65
C ALA A 58 14.29 -5.42 -11.48
N SER A 59 14.70 -4.24 -10.99
CA SER A 59 15.70 -3.38 -11.66
C SER A 59 17.13 -3.66 -11.22
N CYS A 60 17.35 -4.56 -10.27
CA CYS A 60 18.66 -4.82 -9.71
C CYS A 60 19.43 -5.89 -10.51
N PRO A 61 20.51 -5.54 -11.22
CA PRO A 61 21.30 -6.53 -11.97
C PRO A 61 22.04 -7.52 -11.05
N SER A 62 22.25 -7.13 -9.77
CA SER A 62 22.90 -8.00 -8.76
C SER A 62 21.88 -8.88 -8.00
N GLY A 63 20.60 -8.83 -8.34
CA GLY A 63 19.57 -9.67 -7.72
C GLY A 63 19.34 -9.44 -6.21
N VAL A 64 19.54 -8.22 -5.73
CA VAL A 64 19.35 -7.88 -4.31
C VAL A 64 17.88 -8.01 -3.94
N LYS A 65 17.56 -8.87 -2.97
CA LYS A 65 16.22 -9.09 -2.45
C LYS A 65 15.89 -8.10 -1.34
N TYR A 66 15.59 -6.87 -1.73
CA TYR A 66 15.34 -5.77 -0.80
C TYR A 66 14.16 -6.05 0.16
N GLY A 67 13.09 -6.68 -0.33
CA GLY A 67 11.93 -7.02 0.49
C GLY A 67 12.29 -7.95 1.65
N GLU A 68 13.10 -8.98 1.39
CA GLU A 68 13.58 -9.89 2.44
C GLU A 68 14.45 -9.16 3.47
N LEU A 69 15.36 -8.28 3.01
CA LEU A 69 16.18 -7.46 3.91
C LEU A 69 15.33 -6.58 4.83
N LEU A 70 14.31 -5.94 4.27
CA LEU A 70 13.40 -5.10 5.05
C LEU A 70 12.60 -5.91 6.06
N GLU A 71 12.11 -7.10 5.68
CA GLU A 71 11.35 -7.99 6.57
C GLU A 71 12.20 -8.49 7.74
N LEU A 72 13.45 -8.86 7.48
CA LEU A 72 14.39 -9.27 8.53
C LEU A 72 14.75 -8.12 9.49
N THR A 73 14.76 -6.88 8.99
CA THR A 73 15.14 -5.71 9.80
C THR A 73 13.96 -5.17 10.64
N LYS A 74 12.71 -5.37 10.23
CA LYS A 74 11.53 -4.86 10.95
C LYS A 74 11.49 -5.20 12.44
N PRO A 75 11.76 -6.44 12.90
CA PRO A 75 11.78 -6.76 14.32
C PRO A 75 12.82 -5.94 15.10
N HIS A 76 14.01 -5.72 14.51
CA HIS A 76 15.07 -4.91 15.13
C HIS A 76 14.66 -3.44 15.24
N ILE A 77 14.01 -2.88 14.22
CA ILE A 77 13.47 -1.53 14.26
C ILE A 77 12.44 -1.38 15.37
N GLU A 78 11.51 -2.33 15.49
CA GLU A 78 10.43 -2.22 16.47
C GLU A 78 10.91 -2.48 17.91
N SER A 79 11.97 -3.26 18.12
CA SER A 79 12.56 -3.50 19.44
C SER A 79 13.41 -2.34 19.93
N SER A 80 14.24 -1.74 19.07
CA SER A 80 15.15 -0.65 19.44
C SER A 80 14.49 0.73 19.41
N ASN A 81 13.52 0.94 18.53
CA ASN A 81 12.80 2.20 18.38
C ASN A 81 11.31 1.93 18.11
N PRO A 82 10.49 1.64 19.17
CA PRO A 82 9.09 1.28 19.00
C PRO A 82 8.24 2.43 18.43
N SER A 83 7.27 2.07 17.58
CA SER A 83 6.32 3.05 17.02
C SER A 83 5.57 3.81 18.10
N PRO A 84 5.35 5.13 17.94
CA PRO A 84 4.49 5.90 18.84
C PRO A 84 3.11 5.23 19.00
N LEU A 85 2.58 5.23 20.23
CA LEU A 85 1.31 4.57 20.53
C LEU A 85 0.17 4.99 19.59
N ARG A 86 0.11 6.28 19.24
CA ARG A 86 -0.88 6.82 18.30
C ARG A 86 -0.80 6.13 16.92
N LEU A 87 0.41 5.87 16.44
CA LEU A 87 0.61 5.23 15.13
C LEU A 87 0.27 3.73 15.20
N ARG A 88 0.61 3.06 16.31
CA ARG A 88 0.24 1.66 16.57
C ARG A 88 -1.27 1.47 16.60
N ILE A 89 -1.99 2.34 17.31
CA ILE A 89 -3.46 2.32 17.37
C ILE A 89 -4.04 2.55 15.98
N LYS A 90 -3.55 3.55 15.23
CA LYS A 90 -3.99 3.82 13.85
C LYS A 90 -3.77 2.61 12.95
N ARG A 91 -2.58 1.99 12.98
CA ARG A 91 -2.27 0.79 12.19
C ARG A 91 -3.19 -0.38 12.57
N TYR A 92 -3.43 -0.60 13.86
CA TYR A 92 -4.35 -1.63 14.34
C TYR A 92 -5.76 -1.46 13.76
N PHE A 93 -6.33 -0.26 13.84
CA PHE A 93 -7.65 0.00 13.27
C PHE A 93 -7.69 -0.19 11.74
N ILE A 94 -6.67 0.27 11.02
CA ILE A 94 -6.60 0.07 9.57
C ILE A 94 -6.56 -1.41 9.22
N VAL A 95 -5.73 -2.20 9.89
CA VAL A 95 -5.58 -3.64 9.65
C VAL A 95 -6.87 -4.41 9.95
N GLN A 96 -7.67 -3.97 10.93
CA GLN A 96 -8.96 -4.62 11.26
C GLN A 96 -10.10 -4.20 10.32
N ILE A 97 -10.14 -2.92 9.93
CA ILE A 97 -11.26 -2.37 9.15
C ILE A 97 -11.11 -2.68 7.66
N VAL A 98 -9.93 -2.47 7.07
CA VAL A 98 -9.73 -2.54 5.61
C VAL A 98 -9.95 -3.95 5.04
N PRO A 99 -9.51 -5.05 5.66
CA PRO A 99 -9.75 -6.39 5.13
C PRO A 99 -11.19 -6.85 5.25
N SER A 100 -11.94 -6.31 6.22
CA SER A 100 -13.35 -6.66 6.43
C SER A 100 -14.26 -5.80 5.56
N LYS A 101 -14.80 -6.38 4.48
CA LYS A 101 -15.73 -5.69 3.57
C LYS A 101 -16.94 -5.09 4.31
N VAL A 102 -17.44 -5.78 5.34
CA VAL A 102 -18.61 -5.33 6.12
C VAL A 102 -18.24 -4.11 6.96
N LEU A 103 -17.17 -4.19 7.76
CA LEU A 103 -16.72 -3.07 8.60
C LEU A 103 -16.34 -1.87 7.76
N PHE A 104 -15.63 -2.10 6.65
CA PHE A 104 -15.24 -1.04 5.72
C PHE A 104 -16.43 -0.37 5.07
N SER A 105 -17.44 -1.15 4.63
CA SER A 105 -18.70 -0.62 4.08
C SER A 105 -19.49 0.17 5.12
N MET A 106 -19.59 -0.31 6.35
CA MET A 106 -20.24 0.40 7.46
C MET A 106 -19.55 1.74 7.74
N PHE A 107 -18.20 1.75 7.82
CA PHE A 107 -17.43 2.96 8.02
C PHE A 107 -17.70 4.02 6.94
N PHE A 108 -17.69 3.62 5.67
CA PHE A 108 -18.04 4.52 4.57
C PHE A 108 -19.51 4.96 4.56
N SER A 109 -20.43 4.10 5.00
CA SER A 109 -21.84 4.45 5.09
C SER A 109 -22.08 5.51 6.16
N VAL A 110 -21.45 5.38 7.32
CA VAL A 110 -21.47 6.40 8.38
C VAL A 110 -20.79 7.69 7.90
N GLY A 111 -19.66 7.59 7.22
CA GLY A 111 -18.98 8.75 6.62
C GLY A 111 -19.87 9.51 5.62
N ARG A 112 -20.65 8.79 4.81
CA ARG A 112 -21.62 9.41 3.89
C ARG A 112 -22.77 10.10 4.62
N LEU A 113 -23.28 9.51 5.69
CA LEU A 113 -24.33 10.12 6.51
C LEU A 113 -23.83 11.41 7.16
N LEU A 114 -22.58 11.45 7.59
CA LEU A 114 -21.94 12.62 8.19
C LEU A 114 -21.38 13.61 7.15
N LYS A 115 -21.46 13.31 5.85
CA LYS A 115 -20.94 14.16 4.77
C LYS A 115 -21.34 15.64 4.88
N PRO A 116 -22.59 16.01 5.25
CA PRO A 116 -22.97 17.41 5.37
C PRO A 116 -22.20 18.17 6.47
N LEU A 117 -21.78 17.49 7.53
CA LEU A 117 -21.05 18.09 8.66
C LEU A 117 -19.52 18.13 8.44
N LEU A 118 -18.99 17.43 7.42
CA LEU A 118 -17.55 17.38 7.19
C LEU A 118 -17.04 18.61 6.42
N SER A 119 -15.78 18.98 6.70
CA SER A 119 -15.05 20.01 5.94
C SER A 119 -14.92 19.64 4.45
N SER A 120 -14.81 20.65 3.56
CA SER A 120 -14.72 20.48 2.11
C SER A 120 -13.62 19.49 1.67
N ASN A 121 -12.46 19.51 2.33
CA ASN A 121 -11.34 18.60 2.03
C ASN A 121 -11.64 17.14 2.35
N LEU A 122 -12.48 16.86 3.35
CA LEU A 122 -12.87 15.50 3.72
C LEU A 122 -14.03 14.98 2.87
N LYS A 123 -14.87 15.87 2.34
CA LYS A 123 -15.97 15.49 1.43
C LYS A 123 -15.48 14.84 0.15
N THR A 124 -14.33 15.27 -0.37
CA THR A 124 -13.71 14.73 -1.60
C THR A 124 -13.16 13.31 -1.43
N LEU A 125 -12.82 12.92 -0.19
CA LEU A 125 -12.30 11.58 0.12
C LEU A 125 -13.41 10.51 0.20
N ILE A 126 -14.68 10.92 0.35
CA ILE A 126 -15.80 10.00 0.47
C ILE A 126 -16.37 9.73 -0.93
N PRO A 127 -16.18 8.51 -1.48
CA PRO A 127 -16.66 8.18 -2.81
C PRO A 127 -18.19 8.13 -2.86
N GLU A 128 -18.76 8.57 -3.97
CA GLU A 128 -20.19 8.47 -4.22
C GLU A 128 -20.60 7.03 -4.48
N ARG A 129 -21.88 6.71 -4.17
CA ARG A 129 -22.42 5.39 -4.52
C ARG A 129 -22.53 5.28 -6.04
N VAL A 130 -21.75 4.40 -6.62
CA VAL A 130 -21.95 4.01 -8.02
C VAL A 130 -22.98 2.89 -8.04
N SER A 131 -24.11 3.13 -8.73
CA SER A 131 -25.11 2.09 -8.96
C SER A 131 -24.51 1.03 -9.90
N LEU A 132 -24.41 -0.20 -9.38
CA LEU A 132 -23.97 -1.33 -10.20
C LEU A 132 -25.14 -1.75 -11.10
N ARG A 133 -25.00 -1.61 -12.42
CA ARG A 133 -25.90 -2.34 -13.33
C ARG A 133 -25.60 -3.82 -13.20
N VAL A 134 -26.63 -4.60 -12.91
CA VAL A 134 -26.55 -6.06 -12.91
C VAL A 134 -26.13 -6.47 -14.32
N LEU A 135 -24.98 -7.11 -14.42
CA LEU A 135 -24.51 -7.69 -15.67
C LEU A 135 -25.27 -9.00 -15.89
N SER A 136 -25.85 -9.17 -17.06
CA SER A 136 -26.39 -10.46 -17.48
C SER A 136 -25.25 -11.47 -17.51
N ARG A 137 -25.41 -12.61 -16.86
CA ARG A 137 -24.42 -13.69 -16.91
C ARG A 137 -24.45 -14.32 -18.32
N VAL A 138 -23.45 -14.04 -19.10
CA VAL A 138 -23.20 -14.74 -20.37
C VAL A 138 -22.35 -15.97 -20.05
N SER A 139 -22.72 -17.13 -20.59
CA SER A 139 -21.95 -18.36 -20.41
C SER A 139 -20.89 -18.44 -21.51
N HIS A 140 -19.63 -18.42 -21.11
CA HIS A 140 -18.48 -18.56 -22.01
C HIS A 140 -17.79 -19.93 -21.82
N LYS A 141 -17.16 -20.42 -22.90
CA LYS A 141 -16.33 -21.64 -22.84
C LYS A 141 -15.07 -21.45 -21.97
N ARG A 142 -14.51 -20.23 -21.99
CA ARG A 142 -13.37 -19.85 -21.16
C ARG A 142 -13.87 -19.27 -19.84
N LYS A 143 -13.23 -19.63 -18.74
CA LYS A 143 -13.56 -19.12 -17.41
C LYS A 143 -12.37 -18.37 -16.85
N ALA A 144 -12.59 -17.15 -16.38
CA ALA A 144 -11.61 -16.34 -15.67
C ALA A 144 -12.11 -16.05 -14.24
N LEU A 145 -11.19 -16.06 -13.27
CA LEU A 145 -11.48 -15.67 -11.90
C LEU A 145 -11.04 -14.22 -11.68
N LEU A 146 -12.01 -13.34 -11.45
CA LEU A 146 -11.74 -11.96 -11.07
C LEU A 146 -11.68 -11.83 -9.55
N LEU A 147 -10.49 -11.54 -9.01
CA LEU A 147 -10.30 -11.26 -7.59
C LEU A 147 -10.66 -9.80 -7.30
N SER A 148 -11.81 -9.60 -6.65
CA SER A 148 -12.21 -8.27 -6.16
C SER A 148 -11.58 -8.00 -4.81
N THR A 149 -10.85 -6.88 -4.68
CA THR A 149 -10.26 -6.50 -3.39
C THR A 149 -11.29 -5.88 -2.46
N CYS A 150 -11.12 -6.06 -1.13
CA CYS A 150 -12.07 -5.60 -0.13
C CYS A 150 -12.32 -4.09 -0.21
N ALA A 151 -11.26 -3.30 -0.35
CA ALA A 151 -11.34 -1.84 -0.44
C ALA A 151 -11.95 -1.37 -1.77
N GLN A 152 -11.50 -1.91 -2.92
CA GLN A 152 -11.96 -1.52 -4.25
C GLN A 152 -13.45 -1.78 -4.44
N SER A 153 -13.95 -2.93 -3.96
CA SER A 153 -15.36 -3.29 -4.09
C SER A 153 -16.31 -2.31 -3.36
N VAL A 154 -15.82 -1.58 -2.36
CA VAL A 154 -16.58 -0.57 -1.61
C VAL A 154 -16.37 0.84 -2.17
N VAL A 155 -15.12 1.19 -2.52
CA VAL A 155 -14.74 2.54 -2.97
C VAL A 155 -15.08 2.77 -4.43
N ARG A 156 -14.74 1.82 -5.30
CA ARG A 156 -14.90 1.91 -6.76
C ARG A 156 -15.38 0.60 -7.40
N PRO A 157 -16.59 0.14 -7.11
CA PRO A 157 -17.14 -1.10 -7.67
C PRO A 157 -17.29 -1.06 -9.21
N SER A 158 -17.28 0.14 -9.80
CA SER A 158 -17.31 0.32 -11.26
C SER A 158 -16.11 -0.29 -11.99
N ILE A 159 -14.95 -0.40 -11.32
CA ILE A 159 -13.74 -1.00 -11.91
C ILE A 159 -13.97 -2.49 -12.15
N ASP A 160 -14.49 -3.22 -11.16
CA ASP A 160 -14.79 -4.64 -11.29
C ASP A 160 -15.84 -4.88 -12.38
N THR A 161 -16.86 -4.01 -12.43
CA THR A 161 -17.92 -4.06 -13.46
C THR A 161 -17.35 -3.81 -14.87
N ALA A 162 -16.42 -2.87 -15.00
CA ALA A 162 -15.77 -2.58 -16.28
C ALA A 162 -14.90 -3.77 -16.74
N ALA A 163 -14.14 -4.37 -15.83
CA ALA A 163 -13.32 -5.55 -16.10
C ALA A 163 -14.19 -6.73 -16.57
N ILE A 164 -15.29 -7.03 -15.89
CA ILE A 164 -16.24 -8.08 -16.30
C ILE A 164 -16.76 -7.82 -17.71
N LYS A 165 -17.17 -6.58 -18.03
CA LYS A 165 -17.67 -6.24 -19.37
C LYS A 165 -16.61 -6.44 -20.48
N ILE A 166 -15.34 -6.20 -20.17
CA ILE A 166 -14.24 -6.43 -21.12
C ILE A 166 -14.09 -7.94 -21.35
N PHE A 167 -14.04 -8.73 -20.28
CA PHE A 167 -13.93 -10.19 -20.38
C PHE A 167 -15.14 -10.86 -21.06
N ASP A 168 -16.33 -10.31 -20.90
CA ASP A 168 -17.55 -10.80 -21.58
C ASP A 168 -17.53 -10.51 -23.10
N ARG A 169 -16.66 -9.63 -23.59
CA ARG A 169 -16.53 -9.32 -25.02
C ARG A 169 -15.39 -10.07 -25.72
N LEU A 170 -14.48 -10.67 -24.96
CA LEU A 170 -13.34 -11.46 -25.47
C LEU A 170 -13.67 -12.95 -25.56
#